data_35528e3d8a57f0af2e86baf3f55dc2e1
#
_entry.id   35528e3d8a57f0af2e86baf3f55dc2e1
#
_cell.length_a   1.000
_cell.length_b   1.000
_cell.length_c   1.000
_cell.angle_alpha   90.00
_cell.angle_beta   90.00
_cell.angle_gamma   90.00
#
_symmetry.space_group_name_H-M   'P 1'
#
loop_
_entity.id
_entity.type
_entity.pdbx_description
1 polymer ?
#
loop_
_entity_poly.entity_id
_entity_poly.type
_entity_poly.pdbx_seq_one_letter_code
_entity_poly.pdbx_strand_id
1 'polypeptide(L)'
;MKPTFIINKSSYKVSTLYNIMESNGDAFARLQLLTDSIHFEDYNVWITDFEVVEEKRRQGYATAMLQLIQTLAPADETIALEVALDAPHWVVAFYEKHGIVISNKEALILDGEEKEEAERRIAELDQKVEELSQLMDKTTDETEKARLLDELMQTYRETNRWLCAIGADESQMYDI
;
A
#
# COMPACT_ATOMS: atom_id res chain seq x y z
N MET A 1 5.97 -29.20 10.63
CA MET A 1 7.41 -29.37 10.31
C MET A 1 7.90 -28.05 9.75
N LYS A 2 9.05 -27.52 10.19
CA LYS A 2 9.59 -26.30 9.56
C LYS A 2 10.14 -26.68 8.18
N PRO A 3 9.86 -25.89 7.13
CA PRO A 3 10.39 -26.16 5.81
C PRO A 3 11.94 -26.10 5.84
N THR A 4 12.58 -27.05 5.19
CA THR A 4 14.02 -27.07 5.00
C THR A 4 14.31 -26.68 3.55
N PHE A 5 15.18 -25.69 3.35
CA PHE A 5 15.51 -25.18 2.04
C PHE A 5 16.98 -24.75 1.98
N ILE A 6 17.50 -24.68 0.76
CA ILE A 6 18.84 -24.16 0.47
C ILE A 6 18.67 -22.71 0.04
N ILE A 7 19.49 -21.82 0.57
CA ILE A 7 19.51 -20.41 0.19
C ILE A 7 20.74 -20.17 -0.67
N ASN A 8 20.51 -19.70 -1.89
CA ASN A 8 21.57 -19.19 -2.75
C ASN A 8 21.52 -17.67 -2.73
N LYS A 9 22.61 -17.04 -2.31
CA LYS A 9 22.75 -15.58 -2.21
C LYS A 9 23.64 -15.08 -3.32
N SER A 10 23.14 -14.13 -4.11
CA SER A 10 23.91 -13.37 -5.09
C SER A 10 23.86 -11.89 -4.72
N SER A 11 25.02 -11.29 -4.48
CA SER A 11 25.10 -9.86 -4.10
C SER A 11 25.64 -9.03 -5.25
N TYR A 12 24.98 -7.92 -5.51
CA TYR A 12 25.36 -6.87 -6.44
C TYR A 12 25.60 -5.58 -5.65
N LYS A 13 26.15 -4.53 -6.29
CA LYS A 13 26.57 -3.30 -5.58
C LYS A 13 25.55 -2.75 -4.58
N VAL A 14 24.27 -2.72 -4.96
CA VAL A 14 23.17 -2.14 -4.15
C VAL A 14 22.02 -3.11 -3.92
N SER A 15 22.14 -4.35 -4.41
CA SER A 15 21.07 -5.33 -4.26
C SER A 15 21.60 -6.70 -3.87
N THR A 16 20.79 -7.43 -3.14
CA THR A 16 21.06 -8.84 -2.80
C THR A 16 19.84 -9.67 -3.18
N LEU A 17 20.06 -10.67 -4.03
CA LEU A 17 19.07 -11.64 -4.44
C LEU A 17 19.23 -12.93 -3.63
N TYR A 18 18.16 -13.36 -2.99
CA TYR A 18 18.05 -14.64 -2.32
C TYR A 18 17.13 -15.57 -3.11
N ASN A 19 17.67 -16.68 -3.60
CA ASN A 19 16.87 -17.75 -4.18
C ASN A 19 16.74 -18.88 -3.17
N ILE A 20 15.51 -19.34 -2.98
CA ILE A 20 15.20 -20.48 -2.12
C ILE A 20 14.96 -21.68 -3.01
N MET A 21 15.70 -22.74 -2.76
CA MET A 21 15.81 -23.89 -3.66
C MET A 21 15.51 -25.17 -2.91
N GLU A 22 14.96 -26.15 -3.61
CA GLU A 22 14.95 -27.54 -3.17
C GLU A 22 16.32 -28.19 -3.35
N SER A 23 16.50 -29.39 -2.79
CA SER A 23 17.77 -30.14 -2.88
C SER A 23 18.15 -30.55 -4.32
N ASN A 24 17.18 -30.55 -5.26
CA ASN A 24 17.40 -30.79 -6.69
C ASN A 24 17.92 -29.57 -7.45
N GLY A 25 17.97 -28.39 -6.81
CA GLY A 25 18.43 -27.15 -7.40
C GLY A 25 17.36 -26.29 -8.03
N ASP A 26 16.08 -26.72 -8.02
CA ASP A 26 14.97 -25.89 -8.52
C ASP A 26 14.63 -24.78 -7.55
N ALA A 27 14.70 -23.52 -8.02
CA ALA A 27 14.28 -22.37 -7.25
C ALA A 27 12.75 -22.31 -7.22
N PHE A 28 12.16 -22.23 -6.02
CA PHE A 28 10.71 -22.12 -5.84
C PHE A 28 10.28 -20.86 -5.12
N ALA A 29 11.21 -20.08 -4.63
CA ALA A 29 10.94 -18.76 -4.08
C ALA A 29 12.14 -17.84 -4.29
N ARG A 30 11.87 -16.55 -4.41
CA ARG A 30 12.90 -15.53 -4.55
C ARG A 30 12.55 -14.31 -3.72
N LEU A 31 13.60 -13.60 -3.31
CA LEU A 31 13.52 -12.36 -2.59
C LEU A 31 14.67 -11.48 -3.03
N GLN A 32 14.37 -10.26 -3.41
CA GLN A 32 15.38 -9.27 -3.72
C GLN A 32 15.31 -8.11 -2.71
N LEU A 33 16.46 -7.81 -2.12
CA LEU A 33 16.65 -6.67 -1.24
C LEU A 33 17.49 -5.61 -1.93
N LEU A 34 17.09 -4.36 -1.82
CA LEU A 34 17.93 -3.20 -2.02
C LEU A 34 18.41 -2.71 -0.66
N THR A 35 19.70 -2.53 -0.53
CA THR A 35 20.33 -1.91 0.63
C THR A 35 21.11 -0.69 0.13
N ASP A 36 21.13 0.36 0.89
CA ASP A 36 21.82 1.61 0.50
C ASP A 36 21.18 2.31 -0.72
N SER A 37 19.86 2.47 -0.70
CA SER A 37 19.15 3.08 -1.80
C SER A 37 19.03 4.59 -1.58
N ILE A 38 19.60 5.35 -2.51
CA ILE A 38 19.44 6.81 -2.65
C ILE A 38 17.99 7.20 -2.96
N HIS A 39 17.13 6.21 -3.22
CA HIS A 39 15.77 6.44 -3.72
C HIS A 39 14.70 6.39 -2.62
N PHE A 40 15.04 5.96 -1.41
CA PHE A 40 14.07 5.81 -0.32
C PHE A 40 14.64 6.44 0.95
N GLU A 41 14.42 7.73 1.11
CA GLU A 41 14.98 8.56 2.20
C GLU A 41 14.64 8.03 3.61
N ASP A 42 13.53 7.29 3.72
CA ASP A 42 13.00 6.82 5.01
C ASP A 42 13.30 5.35 5.36
N TYR A 43 13.84 4.55 4.40
CA TYR A 43 14.02 3.11 4.59
C TYR A 43 15.38 2.62 4.10
N ASN A 44 16.09 1.93 4.98
CA ASN A 44 17.44 1.44 4.66
C ASN A 44 17.44 0.10 3.92
N VAL A 45 16.37 -0.69 4.05
CA VAL A 45 16.22 -1.98 3.38
C VAL A 45 14.89 -2.04 2.66
N TRP A 46 14.92 -2.31 1.37
CA TRP A 46 13.75 -2.33 0.51
C TRP A 46 13.59 -3.70 -0.16
N ILE A 47 12.42 -4.30 -0.05
CA ILE A 47 12.07 -5.53 -0.76
C ILE A 47 11.48 -5.13 -2.11
N THR A 48 12.19 -5.45 -3.21
CA THR A 48 11.75 -5.14 -4.58
C THR A 48 11.04 -6.30 -5.25
N ASP A 49 11.31 -7.53 -4.79
CA ASP A 49 10.72 -8.73 -5.36
C ASP A 49 10.62 -9.80 -4.27
N PHE A 50 9.43 -10.34 -4.12
CA PHE A 50 9.14 -11.38 -3.16
C PHE A 50 8.10 -12.34 -3.73
N GLU A 51 8.55 -13.51 -4.14
CA GLU A 51 7.71 -14.50 -4.78
C GLU A 51 7.89 -15.88 -4.18
N VAL A 52 6.79 -16.61 -4.03
CA VAL A 52 6.76 -18.06 -3.80
C VAL A 52 5.88 -18.67 -4.88
N VAL A 53 6.39 -19.66 -5.61
CA VAL A 53 5.63 -20.36 -6.65
C VAL A 53 4.35 -20.95 -6.07
N GLU A 54 3.29 -20.97 -6.86
CA GLU A 54 1.94 -21.26 -6.39
C GLU A 54 1.82 -22.60 -5.65
N GLU A 55 2.44 -23.63 -6.18
CA GLU A 55 2.42 -25.01 -5.62
C GLU A 55 3.10 -25.12 -4.26
N LYS A 56 3.92 -24.13 -3.91
CA LYS A 56 4.65 -24.05 -2.63
C LYS A 56 4.06 -23.04 -1.65
N ARG A 57 3.02 -22.30 -2.05
CA ARG A 57 2.34 -21.35 -1.15
C ARG A 57 1.69 -22.07 0.02
N ARG A 58 1.42 -21.34 1.09
CA ARG A 58 0.79 -21.84 2.35
C ARG A 58 1.55 -22.95 3.08
N GLN A 59 2.80 -23.22 2.69
CA GLN A 59 3.67 -24.19 3.34
C GLN A 59 4.69 -23.54 4.30
N GLY A 60 4.55 -22.24 4.59
CA GLY A 60 5.40 -21.50 5.52
C GLY A 60 6.69 -20.91 4.92
N TYR A 61 6.95 -21.09 3.64
CA TYR A 61 8.17 -20.58 2.99
C TYR A 61 8.25 -19.05 3.04
N ALA A 62 7.16 -18.33 2.74
CA ALA A 62 7.12 -16.87 2.81
C ALA A 62 7.47 -16.38 4.22
N THR A 63 6.87 -16.98 5.24
CA THR A 63 7.17 -16.65 6.65
C THR A 63 8.64 -16.90 6.98
N ALA A 64 9.20 -18.04 6.54
CA ALA A 64 10.60 -18.37 6.81
C ALA A 64 11.56 -17.39 6.11
N MET A 65 11.23 -16.94 4.89
CA MET A 65 12.00 -15.93 4.17
C MET A 65 11.98 -14.57 4.88
N LEU A 66 10.82 -14.09 5.30
CA LEU A 66 10.73 -12.82 6.03
C LEU A 66 11.48 -12.87 7.37
N GLN A 67 11.40 -13.99 8.10
CA GLN A 67 12.19 -14.19 9.32
C GLN A 67 13.70 -14.19 9.04
N LEU A 68 14.12 -14.76 7.92
CA LEU A 68 15.52 -14.71 7.51
C LEU A 68 15.97 -13.28 7.26
N ILE A 69 15.18 -12.47 6.53
CA ILE A 69 15.54 -11.07 6.27
C ILE A 69 15.69 -10.29 7.58
N GLN A 70 14.77 -10.44 8.51
CA GLN A 70 14.85 -9.80 9.82
C GLN A 70 16.11 -10.18 10.59
N THR A 71 16.65 -11.40 10.35
CA THR A 71 17.90 -11.86 10.96
C THR A 71 19.14 -11.27 10.25
N LEU A 72 19.01 -10.95 8.97
CA LEU A 72 20.10 -10.46 8.13
C LEU A 72 20.17 -8.93 8.08
N ALA A 73 19.06 -8.25 8.27
CA ALA A 73 19.02 -6.79 8.38
C ALA A 73 19.61 -6.35 9.74
N PRO A 74 20.35 -5.24 9.79
CA PRO A 74 20.76 -4.63 11.05
C PRO A 74 19.55 -4.37 11.96
N ALA A 75 19.73 -4.49 13.27
CA ALA A 75 18.63 -4.49 14.25
C ALA A 75 17.87 -3.15 14.32
N ASP A 76 18.47 -2.08 13.83
CA ASP A 76 17.97 -0.71 13.81
C ASP A 76 17.43 -0.28 12.43
N GLU A 77 17.47 -1.14 11.44
CA GLU A 77 17.00 -0.83 10.10
C GLU A 77 15.55 -1.20 9.89
N THR A 78 14.81 -0.30 9.25
CA THR A 78 13.43 -0.52 8.82
C THR A 78 13.40 -1.18 7.46
N ILE A 79 12.69 -2.30 7.37
CA ILE A 79 12.48 -3.03 6.13
C ILE A 79 11.12 -2.61 5.57
N ALA A 80 11.08 -2.18 4.31
CA ALA A 80 9.87 -1.74 3.64
C ALA A 80 9.66 -2.39 2.27
N LEU A 81 8.43 -2.35 1.80
CA LEU A 81 8.04 -2.72 0.43
C LEU A 81 6.79 -1.95 -0.01
N GLU A 82 6.50 -2.00 -1.30
CA GLU A 82 5.19 -1.66 -1.85
C GLU A 82 4.42 -2.94 -2.20
N VAL A 83 3.11 -2.88 -2.03
CA VAL A 83 2.20 -3.91 -2.52
C VAL A 83 1.38 -3.34 -3.68
N ALA A 84 0.77 -4.21 -4.48
CA ALA A 84 -0.18 -3.78 -5.51
C ALA A 84 -1.32 -2.98 -4.88
N LEU A 85 -1.82 -1.94 -5.55
CA LEU A 85 -2.86 -1.05 -5.01
C LEU A 85 -4.15 -1.81 -4.66
N ASP A 86 -4.43 -2.89 -5.39
CA ASP A 86 -5.55 -3.81 -5.17
C ASP A 86 -5.18 -5.03 -4.32
N ALA A 87 -4.05 -4.96 -3.59
CA ALA A 87 -3.63 -6.08 -2.76
C ALA A 87 -4.65 -6.36 -1.66
N PRO A 88 -5.09 -7.61 -1.51
CA PRO A 88 -6.05 -7.97 -0.47
C PRO A 88 -5.52 -7.65 0.93
N HIS A 89 -6.38 -7.26 1.85
CA HIS A 89 -6.04 -6.93 3.24
C HIS A 89 -5.17 -7.97 3.95
N TRP A 90 -5.38 -9.26 3.67
CA TRP A 90 -4.57 -10.31 4.28
C TRP A 90 -3.10 -10.28 3.83
N VAL A 91 -2.80 -9.73 2.64
CA VAL A 91 -1.41 -9.53 2.16
C VAL A 91 -0.74 -8.45 2.99
N VAL A 92 -1.41 -7.32 3.18
CA VAL A 92 -0.94 -6.21 4.03
C VAL A 92 -0.69 -6.70 5.46
N ALA A 93 -1.70 -7.33 6.06
CA ALA A 93 -1.63 -7.88 7.42
C ALA A 93 -0.51 -8.93 7.56
N PHE A 94 -0.26 -9.72 6.52
CA PHE A 94 0.84 -10.68 6.51
C PHE A 94 2.21 -9.99 6.64
N TYR A 95 2.47 -8.95 5.88
CA TYR A 95 3.74 -8.21 5.94
C TYR A 95 3.90 -7.46 7.26
N GLU A 96 2.87 -6.73 7.70
CA GLU A 96 2.87 -5.99 8.97
C GLU A 96 3.12 -6.91 10.17
N LYS A 97 2.49 -8.07 10.20
CA LYS A 97 2.74 -9.11 11.22
C LYS A 97 4.21 -9.54 11.30
N HIS A 98 4.94 -9.42 10.22
CA HIS A 98 6.37 -9.72 10.15
C HIS A 98 7.24 -8.46 10.27
N GLY A 99 6.68 -7.34 10.75
CA GLY A 99 7.42 -6.09 10.97
C GLY A 99 7.93 -5.42 9.70
N ILE A 100 7.29 -5.72 8.56
CA ILE A 100 7.61 -5.07 7.28
C ILE A 100 6.67 -3.87 7.11
N VAL A 101 7.23 -2.72 6.77
CA VAL A 101 6.46 -1.49 6.52
C VAL A 101 5.93 -1.49 5.08
N ILE A 102 4.65 -1.20 4.92
CA ILE A 102 4.03 -0.98 3.61
C ILE A 102 4.11 0.52 3.32
N SER A 103 5.01 0.92 2.42
CA SER A 103 5.28 2.34 2.14
C SER A 103 4.14 3.03 1.40
N ASN A 104 3.39 2.29 0.59
CA ASN A 104 2.23 2.79 -0.14
C ASN A 104 0.88 2.48 0.54
N LYS A 105 0.87 2.22 1.86
CA LYS A 105 -0.34 1.81 2.59
C LYS A 105 -1.50 2.79 2.43
N GLU A 106 -1.20 4.09 2.43
CA GLU A 106 -2.22 5.13 2.29
C GLU A 106 -2.84 5.21 0.88
N ALA A 107 -2.19 4.62 -0.11
CA ALA A 107 -2.66 4.57 -1.50
C ALA A 107 -3.41 3.28 -1.84
N LEU A 108 -3.53 2.33 -0.90
CA LEU A 108 -4.20 1.06 -1.15
C LEU A 108 -5.70 1.27 -1.36
N ILE A 109 -6.23 0.57 -2.35
CA ILE A 109 -7.66 0.53 -2.61
C ILE A 109 -8.34 -0.23 -1.47
N LEU A 110 -9.33 0.39 -0.88
CA LEU A 110 -10.12 -0.20 0.19
C LEU A 110 -10.98 -1.36 -0.33
N ASP A 111 -11.19 -2.38 0.48
CA ASP A 111 -12.08 -3.49 0.21
C ASP A 111 -13.03 -3.80 1.39
N GLY A 112 -13.99 -4.69 1.19
CA GLY A 112 -14.89 -5.15 2.23
C GLY A 112 -15.60 -4.04 3.02
N GLU A 113 -15.62 -4.15 4.34
CA GLU A 113 -16.30 -3.20 5.24
C GLU A 113 -15.72 -1.78 5.16
N GLU A 114 -14.40 -1.65 4.91
CA GLU A 114 -13.76 -0.34 4.77
C GLU A 114 -14.18 0.36 3.48
N LYS A 115 -14.38 -0.39 2.40
CA LYS A 115 -14.93 0.14 1.15
C LYS A 115 -16.38 0.59 1.33
N GLU A 116 -17.21 -0.20 1.99
CA GLU A 116 -18.61 0.17 2.28
C GLU A 116 -18.70 1.43 3.14
N GLU A 117 -17.80 1.60 4.12
CA GLU A 117 -17.71 2.82 4.92
C GLU A 117 -17.28 4.02 4.06
N ALA A 118 -16.29 3.85 3.19
CA ALA A 118 -15.83 4.88 2.28
C ALA A 118 -16.93 5.31 1.29
N GLU A 119 -17.66 4.36 0.71
CA GLU A 119 -18.80 4.63 -0.18
C GLU A 119 -19.91 5.42 0.54
N ARG A 120 -20.21 5.07 1.79
CA ARG A 120 -21.15 5.80 2.64
C ARG A 120 -20.68 7.23 2.90
N ARG A 121 -19.39 7.40 3.19
CA ARG A 121 -18.80 8.72 3.42
C ARG A 121 -18.82 9.58 2.16
N ILE A 122 -18.56 9.01 0.99
CA ILE A 122 -18.69 9.70 -0.30
C ILE A 122 -20.12 10.20 -0.50
N ALA A 123 -21.12 9.36 -0.26
CA ALA A 123 -22.52 9.76 -0.42
C ALA A 123 -22.92 10.93 0.54
N GLU A 124 -22.41 10.96 1.77
CA GLU A 124 -22.61 12.07 2.70
C GLU A 124 -21.96 13.36 2.20
N LEU A 125 -20.74 13.25 1.65
CA LEU A 125 -20.02 14.41 1.10
C LEU A 125 -20.68 14.94 -0.17
N ASP A 126 -21.18 14.08 -1.05
CA ASP A 126 -21.91 14.47 -2.25
C ASP A 126 -23.20 15.24 -1.91
N GLN A 127 -23.92 14.78 -0.88
CA GLN A 127 -25.07 15.51 -0.37
C GLN A 127 -24.66 16.91 0.15
N LYS A 128 -23.54 16.98 0.87
CA LYS A 128 -23.01 18.27 1.36
C LYS A 128 -22.62 19.20 0.22
N VAL A 129 -22.01 18.67 -0.85
CA VAL A 129 -21.71 19.43 -2.07
C VAL A 129 -22.96 20.05 -2.66
N GLU A 130 -24.05 19.29 -2.77
CA GLU A 130 -25.32 19.78 -3.30
C GLU A 130 -25.92 20.89 -2.41
N GLU A 131 -25.92 20.71 -1.09
CA GLU A 131 -26.39 21.70 -0.13
C GLU A 131 -25.58 23.01 -0.20
N LEU A 132 -24.25 22.94 -0.25
CA LEU A 132 -23.38 24.10 -0.39
C LEU A 132 -23.60 24.84 -1.71
N SER A 133 -23.74 24.12 -2.80
CA SER A 133 -24.02 24.69 -4.12
C SER A 133 -25.36 25.44 -4.14
N GLN A 134 -26.41 24.87 -3.54
CA GLN A 134 -27.71 25.51 -3.42
C GLN A 134 -27.69 26.75 -2.53
N LEU A 135 -26.87 26.77 -1.48
CA LEU A 135 -26.67 27.94 -0.62
C LEU A 135 -25.93 29.04 -1.35
N MET A 136 -24.90 28.73 -2.12
CA MET A 136 -24.17 29.68 -2.94
C MET A 136 -25.08 30.37 -3.96
N ASP A 137 -25.97 29.62 -4.62
CA ASP A 137 -26.92 30.18 -5.60
C ASP A 137 -27.93 31.16 -4.96
N LYS A 138 -28.29 30.97 -3.70
CA LYS A 138 -29.24 31.81 -2.97
C LYS A 138 -28.61 33.01 -2.28
N THR A 139 -27.30 33.00 -2.09
CA THR A 139 -26.55 34.02 -1.36
C THR A 139 -26.17 35.17 -2.29
N THR A 140 -26.47 36.42 -1.86
CA THR A 140 -26.07 37.65 -2.56
C THR A 140 -24.88 38.35 -1.90
N ASP A 141 -24.51 37.96 -0.71
CA ASP A 141 -23.36 38.48 0.05
C ASP A 141 -22.07 37.87 -0.46
N GLU A 142 -21.16 38.67 -0.99
CA GLU A 142 -19.89 38.23 -1.59
C GLU A 142 -18.93 37.61 -0.55
N THR A 143 -19.00 38.08 0.71
CA THR A 143 -18.17 37.50 1.80
C THR A 143 -18.63 36.08 2.13
N GLU A 144 -19.97 35.91 2.22
CA GLU A 144 -20.56 34.61 2.50
C GLU A 144 -20.37 33.64 1.31
N LYS A 145 -20.46 34.13 0.06
CA LYS A 145 -20.12 33.33 -1.13
C LYS A 145 -18.67 32.81 -1.11
N ALA A 146 -17.73 33.69 -0.75
CA ALA A 146 -16.31 33.30 -0.67
C ALA A 146 -16.09 32.20 0.39
N ARG A 147 -16.78 32.30 1.55
CA ARG A 147 -16.73 31.27 2.60
C ARG A 147 -17.32 29.93 2.12
N LEU A 148 -18.48 29.98 1.47
CA LEU A 148 -19.14 28.80 0.95
C LEU A 148 -18.31 28.12 -0.16
N LEU A 149 -17.64 28.90 -1.00
CA LEU A 149 -16.74 28.39 -2.03
C LEU A 149 -15.54 27.66 -1.41
N ASP A 150 -14.92 28.23 -0.39
CA ASP A 150 -13.79 27.56 0.29
C ASP A 150 -14.24 26.23 0.93
N GLU A 151 -15.41 26.21 1.57
CA GLU A 151 -15.98 24.99 2.14
C GLU A 151 -16.32 23.95 1.06
N LEU A 152 -16.84 24.36 -0.09
CA LEU A 152 -17.11 23.50 -1.23
C LEU A 152 -15.83 22.87 -1.78
N MET A 153 -14.77 23.67 -1.96
CA MET A 153 -13.49 23.19 -2.44
C MET A 153 -12.84 22.21 -1.47
N GLN A 154 -12.98 22.43 -0.16
CA GLN A 154 -12.50 21.46 0.85
C GLN A 154 -13.30 20.15 0.76
N THR A 155 -14.61 20.22 0.57
CA THR A 155 -15.48 19.05 0.43
C THR A 155 -15.10 18.24 -0.82
N TYR A 156 -14.86 18.89 -1.96
CA TYR A 156 -14.37 18.21 -3.18
C TYR A 156 -13.05 17.47 -2.95
N ARG A 157 -12.06 18.09 -2.27
CA ARG A 157 -10.79 17.44 -1.96
C ARG A 157 -10.97 16.21 -1.08
N GLU A 158 -11.85 16.29 -0.09
CA GLU A 158 -12.15 15.14 0.78
C GLU A 158 -12.86 14.04 0.00
N THR A 159 -13.84 14.36 -0.85
CA THR A 159 -14.52 13.37 -1.70
C THR A 159 -13.54 12.69 -2.65
N ASN A 160 -12.70 13.47 -3.36
CA ASN A 160 -11.71 12.90 -4.27
C ASN A 160 -10.73 11.96 -3.56
N ARG A 161 -10.33 12.28 -2.31
CA ARG A 161 -9.49 11.39 -1.51
C ARG A 161 -10.15 10.03 -1.26
N TRP A 162 -11.45 10.02 -0.91
CA TRP A 162 -12.20 8.78 -0.71
C TRP A 162 -12.44 8.02 -2.01
N LEU A 163 -12.73 8.73 -3.11
CA LEU A 163 -12.86 8.13 -4.45
C LEU A 163 -11.57 7.44 -4.89
N CYS A 164 -10.41 8.08 -4.70
CA CYS A 164 -9.11 7.43 -4.92
C CYS A 164 -8.95 6.16 -4.07
N ALA A 165 -9.33 6.21 -2.79
CA ALA A 165 -9.18 5.09 -1.88
C ALA A 165 -10.05 3.86 -2.26
N ILE A 166 -11.18 4.06 -2.94
CA ILE A 166 -11.99 2.95 -3.49
C ILE A 166 -11.64 2.57 -4.94
N GLY A 167 -10.61 3.19 -5.52
CA GLY A 167 -10.15 2.90 -6.88
C GLY A 167 -11.04 3.49 -7.98
N ALA A 168 -11.75 4.58 -7.72
CA ALA A 168 -12.51 5.31 -8.72
C ALA A 168 -11.58 5.89 -9.81
N ASP A 169 -12.05 5.94 -11.04
CA ASP A 169 -11.30 6.56 -12.14
C ASP A 169 -11.43 8.10 -12.11
N GLU A 170 -10.53 8.79 -12.83
CA GLU A 170 -10.48 10.26 -12.87
C GLU A 170 -11.81 10.89 -13.33
N SER A 171 -12.63 10.19 -14.13
CA SER A 171 -13.91 10.72 -14.61
C SER A 171 -14.98 10.81 -13.52
N GLN A 172 -14.76 10.18 -12.38
CA GLN A 172 -15.65 10.17 -11.23
C GLN A 172 -15.27 11.24 -10.19
N MET A 173 -14.12 11.90 -10.38
CA MET A 173 -13.59 12.90 -9.45
C MET A 173 -14.11 14.29 -9.78
N TYR A 174 -14.19 15.13 -8.77
CA TYR A 174 -14.48 16.55 -8.92
C TYR A 174 -13.26 17.31 -9.45
N ASP A 175 -13.48 18.18 -10.42
CA ASP A 175 -12.47 19.14 -10.87
C ASP A 175 -12.21 20.20 -9.79
N ILE A 176 -10.94 20.40 -9.43
CA ILE A 176 -10.52 21.29 -8.34
C ILE A 176 -9.59 22.37 -8.87
#